data_0a45392a54960b2363b729cdf12c95fe
#
_entry.id   0a45392a54960b2363b729cdf12c95fe
#
_cell.length_a   1.000
_cell.length_b   1.000
_cell.length_c   1.000
_cell.angle_alpha   90.00
_cell.angle_beta   90.00
_cell.angle_gamma   90.00
#
_symmetry.space_group_name_H-M   'P 1'
#
loop_
_entity.id
_entity.type
_entity.pdbx_description
1 polymer ?
#
loop_
_entity_poly.entity_id
_entity_poly.type
_entity_poly.pdbx_seq_one_letter_code
_entity_poly.pdbx_strand_id
1 'polypeptide(L)'
;MTDLARTRTGGFPIGVRRGWGAWQRDLPAYLEWVRRQRLSHVDLGNDAGTIIEKVGASGVEIGAVDLPRWKELLSGDPGLRRAAIDEAGACIEGCAAAGVKVFMTIMLPEDPTRPREENFDHMILSYSALVPVLEEAGAAIAIEGWPGPGALCCSPETLRALFLEIPSEAIGINFDPSHLLRLQIDPIRFLEEFANRVRHVHAKDTEWMPERAYEFGIDQPATFSAPHRFGGHSWRYTIPGHGHMRWTEALLRLHAAGYAGRLSIELEDEDFHGSESSEQRGIVLSRDFLLGC
;
A
#
# COMPACT_ATOMS: atom_id res chain seq x y z
N MET A 1 7.51 -27.39 -10.78
CA MET A 1 6.99 -26.15 -10.16
C MET A 1 7.98 -25.06 -10.49
N THR A 2 7.57 -24.04 -11.21
CA THR A 2 8.42 -22.86 -11.49
C THR A 2 8.67 -22.14 -10.15
N ASP A 3 9.93 -21.90 -9.83
CA ASP A 3 10.33 -21.21 -8.59
C ASP A 3 9.85 -19.76 -8.64
N LEU A 4 8.95 -19.37 -7.73
CA LEU A 4 8.36 -18.03 -7.68
C LEU A 4 9.39 -17.00 -7.22
N ALA A 5 9.25 -15.76 -7.69
CA ALA A 5 10.13 -14.66 -7.33
C ALA A 5 10.07 -14.36 -5.82
N ARG A 6 11.25 -14.31 -5.20
CA ARG A 6 11.41 -14.02 -3.77
C ARG A 6 12.64 -13.13 -3.58
N THR A 7 12.60 -12.26 -2.58
CA THR A 7 13.76 -11.48 -2.19
C THR A 7 14.87 -12.38 -1.67
N ARG A 8 16.13 -12.01 -1.88
CA ARG A 8 17.29 -12.73 -1.33
C ARG A 8 17.29 -12.67 0.20
N THR A 9 17.01 -11.50 0.75
CA THR A 9 16.91 -11.29 2.19
C THR A 9 15.50 -11.61 2.67
N GLY A 10 15.34 -12.50 3.62
CA GLY A 10 14.05 -12.91 4.20
C GLY A 10 13.22 -13.83 3.34
N GLY A 11 13.55 -14.03 2.05
CA GLY A 11 12.79 -14.93 1.16
C GLY A 11 11.35 -14.51 0.91
N PHE A 12 11.03 -13.21 1.00
CA PHE A 12 9.67 -12.69 0.89
C PHE A 12 9.15 -12.87 -0.54
N PRO A 13 7.93 -13.43 -0.74
CA PRO A 13 7.31 -13.53 -2.04
C PRO A 13 7.10 -12.16 -2.68
N ILE A 14 7.45 -12.04 -3.98
CA ILE A 14 7.27 -10.80 -4.75
C ILE A 14 6.05 -10.97 -5.65
N GLY A 15 5.12 -10.04 -5.54
CA GLY A 15 3.93 -9.90 -6.38
C GLY A 15 3.80 -8.49 -6.94
N VAL A 16 2.60 -8.14 -7.36
CA VAL A 16 2.33 -6.86 -7.99
C VAL A 16 0.94 -6.35 -7.60
N ARG A 17 0.86 -5.06 -7.30
CA ARG A 17 -0.44 -4.37 -7.19
C ARG A 17 -1.01 -4.17 -8.59
N ARG A 18 -2.22 -4.67 -8.81
CA ARG A 18 -2.94 -4.48 -10.06
C ARG A 18 -3.34 -3.01 -10.21
N GLY A 19 -2.86 -2.39 -11.27
CA GLY A 19 -3.19 -1.00 -11.62
C GLY A 19 -4.44 -0.91 -12.51
N TRP A 20 -4.61 0.27 -13.13
CA TRP A 20 -5.80 0.64 -13.92
C TRP A 20 -5.55 0.64 -15.43
N GLY A 21 -4.39 0.19 -15.88
CA GLY A 21 -4.04 0.08 -17.29
C GLY A 21 -5.01 -0.81 -18.07
N ALA A 22 -5.23 -0.52 -19.35
CA ALA A 22 -6.15 -1.29 -20.18
C ALA A 22 -5.77 -2.79 -20.24
N TRP A 23 -4.46 -3.08 -20.33
CA TRP A 23 -3.93 -4.45 -20.34
C TRP A 23 -4.16 -5.21 -19.03
N GLN A 24 -4.24 -4.51 -17.89
CA GLN A 24 -4.52 -5.12 -16.58
C GLN A 24 -6.02 -5.38 -16.36
N ARG A 25 -6.90 -4.79 -17.18
CA ARG A 25 -8.34 -5.06 -17.17
C ARG A 25 -8.69 -6.35 -17.91
N ASP A 26 -7.88 -6.77 -18.89
CA ASP A 26 -7.96 -8.12 -19.45
C ASP A 26 -7.39 -9.11 -18.43
N LEU A 27 -8.23 -9.48 -17.47
CA LEU A 27 -7.81 -10.27 -16.31
C LEU A 27 -7.15 -11.60 -16.69
N PRO A 28 -7.66 -12.41 -17.65
CA PRO A 28 -7.00 -13.64 -18.07
C PRO A 28 -5.59 -13.40 -18.63
N ALA A 29 -5.42 -12.45 -19.53
CA ALA A 29 -4.13 -12.11 -20.12
C ALA A 29 -3.15 -11.55 -19.08
N TYR A 30 -3.65 -10.70 -18.17
CA TYR A 30 -2.88 -10.14 -17.07
C TYR A 30 -2.36 -11.25 -16.11
N LEU A 31 -3.21 -12.15 -15.66
CA LEU A 31 -2.82 -13.22 -14.75
C LEU A 31 -1.84 -14.22 -15.41
N GLU A 32 -2.02 -14.49 -16.69
CA GLU A 32 -1.04 -15.30 -17.44
C GLU A 32 0.33 -14.59 -17.53
N TRP A 33 0.35 -13.28 -17.75
CA TRP A 33 1.57 -12.47 -17.71
C TRP A 33 2.23 -12.52 -16.33
N VAL A 34 1.45 -12.33 -15.23
CA VAL A 34 1.94 -12.41 -13.84
C VAL A 34 2.64 -13.77 -13.60
N ARG A 35 2.02 -14.87 -14.01
CA ARG A 35 2.61 -16.23 -13.90
C ARG A 35 3.91 -16.37 -14.71
N ARG A 36 3.92 -15.88 -15.96
CA ARG A 36 5.13 -15.90 -16.80
C ARG A 36 6.27 -15.11 -16.20
N GLN A 37 5.95 -14.01 -15.48
CA GLN A 37 6.95 -13.22 -14.76
C GLN A 37 7.34 -13.84 -13.42
N ARG A 38 6.77 -14.99 -13.04
CA ARG A 38 7.03 -15.69 -11.77
C ARG A 38 6.64 -14.87 -10.54
N LEU A 39 5.79 -13.86 -10.69
CA LEU A 39 5.22 -13.12 -9.59
C LEU A 39 4.25 -14.02 -8.81
N SER A 40 4.30 -13.96 -7.49
CA SER A 40 3.59 -14.93 -6.62
C SER A 40 2.13 -14.57 -6.41
N HIS A 41 1.78 -13.28 -6.42
CA HIS A 41 0.47 -12.78 -6.05
C HIS A 41 0.14 -11.46 -6.75
N VAL A 42 -1.14 -11.10 -6.66
CA VAL A 42 -1.65 -9.79 -7.08
C VAL A 42 -2.43 -9.15 -5.94
N ASP A 43 -2.30 -7.84 -5.77
CA ASP A 43 -3.21 -7.08 -4.95
C ASP A 43 -4.37 -6.59 -5.80
N LEU A 44 -5.57 -6.60 -5.23
CA LEU A 44 -6.82 -6.27 -5.91
C LEU A 44 -7.41 -4.97 -5.35
N GLY A 45 -7.98 -4.18 -6.24
CA GLY A 45 -8.72 -2.97 -5.88
C GLY A 45 -10.18 -3.25 -5.49
N ASN A 46 -11.01 -2.21 -5.56
CA ASN A 46 -12.43 -2.25 -5.17
C ASN A 46 -13.29 -3.21 -6.00
N ASP A 47 -12.79 -3.75 -7.10
CA ASP A 47 -13.46 -4.76 -7.93
C ASP A 47 -13.20 -6.21 -7.47
N ALA A 48 -12.48 -6.39 -6.37
CA ALA A 48 -12.08 -7.71 -5.86
C ALA A 48 -13.26 -8.68 -5.76
N GLY A 49 -14.40 -8.25 -5.20
CA GLY A 49 -15.58 -9.09 -5.04
C GLY A 49 -16.11 -9.69 -6.35
N THR A 50 -15.79 -9.09 -7.51
CA THR A 50 -16.25 -9.57 -8.83
C THR A 50 -15.22 -10.47 -9.54
N ILE A 51 -13.96 -10.44 -9.10
CA ILE A 51 -12.86 -11.13 -9.81
C ILE A 51 -12.12 -12.14 -8.94
N ILE A 52 -12.35 -12.16 -7.63
CA ILE A 52 -11.61 -12.97 -6.67
C ILE A 52 -11.60 -14.47 -7.02
N GLU A 53 -12.74 -15.03 -7.43
CA GLU A 53 -12.86 -16.44 -7.85
C GLU A 53 -12.01 -16.72 -9.11
N LYS A 54 -11.99 -15.79 -10.07
CA LYS A 54 -11.22 -15.90 -11.31
C LYS A 54 -9.73 -15.87 -11.03
N VAL A 55 -9.30 -15.01 -10.10
CA VAL A 55 -7.90 -14.94 -9.65
C VAL A 55 -7.52 -16.26 -8.99
N GLY A 56 -8.30 -16.75 -8.03
CA GLY A 56 -8.05 -18.03 -7.37
C GLY A 56 -7.97 -19.21 -8.35
N ALA A 57 -8.87 -19.27 -9.33
CA ALA A 57 -8.87 -20.31 -10.36
C ALA A 57 -7.63 -20.28 -11.28
N SER A 58 -6.94 -19.15 -11.40
CA SER A 58 -5.72 -19.00 -12.21
C SER A 58 -4.48 -19.60 -11.56
N GLY A 59 -4.51 -19.88 -10.25
CA GLY A 59 -3.36 -20.31 -9.47
C GLY A 59 -2.42 -19.16 -9.05
N VAL A 60 -2.79 -17.92 -9.28
CA VAL A 60 -2.13 -16.73 -8.71
C VAL A 60 -2.75 -16.45 -7.35
N GLU A 61 -1.91 -16.20 -6.35
CA GLU A 61 -2.40 -15.86 -5.01
C GLU A 61 -2.88 -14.40 -4.93
N ILE A 62 -3.69 -14.07 -3.92
CA ILE A 62 -4.09 -12.70 -3.62
C ILE A 62 -3.24 -12.20 -2.45
N GLY A 63 -2.56 -11.07 -2.64
CA GLY A 63 -1.73 -10.43 -1.62
C GLY A 63 -2.56 -9.61 -0.65
N ALA A 64 -3.27 -8.63 -1.16
CA ALA A 64 -4.16 -7.76 -0.42
C ALA A 64 -5.40 -7.37 -1.25
N VAL A 65 -6.44 -6.88 -0.57
CA VAL A 65 -7.66 -6.34 -1.19
C VAL A 65 -7.96 -4.97 -0.59
N ASP A 66 -8.28 -3.99 -1.44
CA ASP A 66 -8.68 -2.67 -0.97
C ASP A 66 -10.03 -2.73 -0.25
N LEU A 67 -10.13 -2.06 0.90
CA LEU A 67 -11.41 -1.86 1.56
C LEU A 67 -12.29 -0.88 0.77
N PRO A 68 -13.59 -1.16 0.62
CA PRO A 68 -14.52 -0.22 0.02
C PRO A 68 -14.76 0.98 0.94
N ARG A 69 -15.23 2.08 0.36
CA ARG A 69 -15.71 3.28 1.07
C ARG A 69 -14.76 3.82 2.14
N TRP A 70 -13.46 3.68 1.94
CA TRP A 70 -12.44 4.06 2.91
C TRP A 70 -12.51 5.55 3.35
N LYS A 71 -13.04 6.47 2.52
CA LYS A 71 -13.28 7.88 2.91
C LYS A 71 -14.41 8.00 3.92
N GLU A 72 -15.52 7.31 3.66
CA GLU A 72 -16.70 7.37 4.51
C GLU A 72 -16.48 6.67 5.86
N LEU A 73 -15.47 5.79 5.99
CA LEU A 73 -15.05 5.28 7.29
C LEU A 73 -14.56 6.40 8.23
N LEU A 74 -14.12 7.56 7.68
CA LEU A 74 -13.73 8.73 8.43
C LEU A 74 -14.78 9.86 8.35
N SER A 75 -16.00 9.57 7.89
CA SER A 75 -17.05 10.59 7.74
C SER A 75 -17.51 11.14 9.09
N GLY A 76 -17.77 12.43 9.12
CA GLY A 76 -18.44 13.10 10.25
C GLY A 76 -19.91 12.71 10.38
N ASP A 77 -20.56 12.21 9.30
CA ASP A 77 -21.93 11.73 9.34
C ASP A 77 -21.99 10.28 9.90
N PRO A 78 -22.65 10.07 11.04
CA PRO A 78 -22.74 8.74 11.65
C PRO A 78 -23.43 7.69 10.77
N GLY A 79 -24.38 8.12 9.93
CA GLY A 79 -25.11 7.23 9.02
C GLY A 79 -24.21 6.73 7.87
N LEU A 80 -23.47 7.65 7.23
CA LEU A 80 -22.49 7.30 6.21
C LEU A 80 -21.39 6.41 6.78
N ARG A 81 -20.88 6.75 7.97
CA ARG A 81 -19.85 5.97 8.64
C ARG A 81 -20.34 4.55 8.96
N ARG A 82 -21.56 4.42 9.48
CA ARG A 82 -22.14 3.09 9.77
C ARG A 82 -22.28 2.25 8.51
N ALA A 83 -22.83 2.82 7.44
CA ALA A 83 -22.95 2.11 6.17
C ALA A 83 -21.60 1.68 5.60
N ALA A 84 -20.55 2.50 5.77
CA ALA A 84 -19.20 2.14 5.35
C ALA A 84 -18.61 1.00 6.19
N ILE A 85 -18.83 0.99 7.51
CA ILE A 85 -18.43 -0.10 8.41
C ILE A 85 -19.11 -1.41 8.01
N ASP A 86 -20.42 -1.38 7.78
CA ASP A 86 -21.19 -2.57 7.42
C ASP A 86 -20.72 -3.14 6.07
N GLU A 87 -20.45 -2.28 5.06
CA GLU A 87 -19.94 -2.70 3.76
C GLU A 87 -18.50 -3.22 3.82
N ALA A 88 -17.64 -2.56 4.58
CA ALA A 88 -16.27 -3.03 4.81
C ALA A 88 -16.24 -4.37 5.54
N GLY A 89 -17.10 -4.56 6.55
CA GLY A 89 -17.27 -5.83 7.25
C GLY A 89 -17.67 -6.96 6.31
N ALA A 90 -18.72 -6.73 5.48
CA ALA A 90 -19.14 -7.70 4.48
C ALA A 90 -18.06 -8.03 3.44
N CYS A 91 -17.26 -7.03 3.04
CA CYS A 91 -16.11 -7.25 2.15
C CYS A 91 -15.05 -8.13 2.82
N ILE A 92 -14.73 -7.88 4.10
CA ILE A 92 -13.77 -8.69 4.86
C ILE A 92 -14.26 -10.13 4.94
N GLU A 93 -15.50 -10.38 5.36
CA GLU A 93 -16.07 -11.72 5.48
C GLU A 93 -16.04 -12.46 4.14
N GLY A 94 -16.55 -11.82 3.08
CA GLY A 94 -16.64 -12.43 1.75
C GLY A 94 -15.27 -12.74 1.15
N CYS A 95 -14.31 -11.83 1.23
CA CYS A 95 -12.97 -12.05 0.70
C CYS A 95 -12.14 -13.02 1.57
N ALA A 96 -12.30 -12.98 2.90
CA ALA A 96 -11.63 -13.91 3.79
C ALA A 96 -12.07 -15.36 3.56
N ALA A 97 -13.35 -15.60 3.23
CA ALA A 97 -13.87 -16.90 2.83
C ALA A 97 -13.16 -17.45 1.57
N ALA A 98 -12.66 -16.57 0.69
CA ALA A 98 -11.83 -16.92 -0.47
C ALA A 98 -10.32 -16.97 -0.16
N GLY A 99 -9.92 -16.86 1.11
CA GLY A 99 -8.55 -16.99 1.57
C GLY A 99 -7.74 -15.69 1.69
N VAL A 100 -8.36 -14.53 1.47
CA VAL A 100 -7.70 -13.23 1.67
C VAL A 100 -7.45 -12.99 3.17
N LYS A 101 -6.24 -12.53 3.51
CA LYS A 101 -5.84 -12.27 4.89
C LYS A 101 -5.43 -10.83 5.16
N VAL A 102 -5.26 -10.03 4.11
CA VAL A 102 -4.83 -8.63 4.23
C VAL A 102 -5.78 -7.72 3.47
N PHE A 103 -6.27 -6.69 4.15
CA PHE A 103 -7.12 -5.66 3.58
C PHE A 103 -6.40 -4.32 3.64
N MET A 104 -6.30 -3.64 2.51
CA MET A 104 -5.58 -2.38 2.43
C MET A 104 -6.54 -1.18 2.51
N THR A 105 -6.08 -0.12 3.14
CA THR A 105 -6.81 1.16 3.24
C THR A 105 -5.85 2.33 3.39
N ILE A 106 -6.33 3.53 3.06
CA ILE A 106 -5.68 4.79 3.38
C ILE A 106 -6.56 5.59 4.35
N MET A 107 -5.93 6.35 5.25
CA MET A 107 -6.63 7.14 6.26
C MET A 107 -6.81 8.60 5.80
N LEU A 108 -7.62 8.77 4.76
CA LEU A 108 -7.89 10.08 4.17
C LEU A 108 -9.33 10.49 4.50
N PRO A 109 -9.53 11.57 5.28
CA PRO A 109 -10.87 11.97 5.70
C PRO A 109 -11.71 12.47 4.52
N GLU A 110 -13.02 12.30 4.63
CA GLU A 110 -13.99 12.86 3.69
C GLU A 110 -13.91 14.39 3.66
N ASP A 111 -13.78 15.01 4.83
CA ASP A 111 -13.60 16.45 4.99
C ASP A 111 -12.22 16.77 5.61
N PRO A 112 -11.21 17.11 4.79
CA PRO A 112 -9.88 17.45 5.27
C PRO A 112 -9.79 18.80 5.98
N THR A 113 -10.86 19.61 5.97
CA THR A 113 -10.91 20.94 6.63
C THR A 113 -11.37 20.85 8.08
N ARG A 114 -11.95 19.71 8.46
CA ARG A 114 -12.33 19.43 9.84
C ARG A 114 -11.09 19.35 10.74
N PRO A 115 -11.19 19.70 12.04
CA PRO A 115 -10.09 19.47 12.98
C PRO A 115 -9.57 18.04 12.90
N ARG A 116 -8.24 17.88 12.86
CA ARG A 116 -7.61 16.57 12.68
C ARG A 116 -7.97 15.58 13.79
N GLU A 117 -8.13 16.07 15.03
CA GLU A 117 -8.55 15.28 16.19
C GLU A 117 -9.95 14.68 15.98
N GLU A 118 -10.91 15.45 15.44
CA GLU A 118 -12.26 14.93 15.14
C GLU A 118 -12.21 13.84 14.06
N ASN A 119 -11.43 14.04 12.99
CA ASN A 119 -11.24 13.01 11.96
C ASN A 119 -10.55 11.78 12.52
N PHE A 120 -9.62 11.94 13.47
CA PHE A 120 -8.98 10.83 14.17
C PHE A 120 -9.99 10.06 15.01
N ASP A 121 -10.85 10.72 15.78
CA ASP A 121 -11.90 10.09 16.59
C ASP A 121 -12.88 9.28 15.71
N HIS A 122 -13.29 9.83 14.57
CA HIS A 122 -14.12 9.10 13.60
C HIS A 122 -13.42 7.86 13.06
N MET A 123 -12.13 7.95 12.75
CA MET A 123 -11.30 6.82 12.34
C MET A 123 -11.27 5.74 13.43
N ILE A 124 -10.97 6.11 14.68
CA ILE A 124 -10.93 5.16 15.80
C ILE A 124 -12.26 4.43 15.98
N LEU A 125 -13.39 5.15 15.92
CA LEU A 125 -14.72 4.55 16.02
C LEU A 125 -14.95 3.48 14.93
N SER A 126 -14.62 3.78 13.69
CA SER A 126 -14.85 2.88 12.57
C SER A 126 -13.95 1.66 12.61
N TYR A 127 -12.64 1.87 12.79
CA TYR A 127 -11.69 0.76 12.75
C TYR A 127 -11.76 -0.12 13.98
N SER A 128 -12.13 0.42 15.16
CA SER A 128 -12.46 -0.39 16.33
C SER A 128 -13.67 -1.31 16.09
N ALA A 129 -14.67 -0.83 15.37
CA ALA A 129 -15.85 -1.63 15.02
C ALA A 129 -15.53 -2.79 14.04
N LEU A 130 -14.47 -2.67 13.23
CA LEU A 130 -14.04 -3.71 12.29
C LEU A 130 -13.14 -4.78 12.94
N VAL A 131 -12.54 -4.51 14.10
CA VAL A 131 -11.63 -5.45 14.77
C VAL A 131 -12.25 -6.84 14.99
N PRO A 132 -13.47 -6.98 15.55
CA PRO A 132 -14.05 -8.30 15.77
C PRO A 132 -14.18 -9.13 14.50
N VAL A 133 -14.61 -8.51 13.40
CA VAL A 133 -14.75 -9.19 12.08
C VAL A 133 -13.40 -9.64 11.54
N LEU A 134 -12.36 -8.82 11.69
CA LEU A 134 -11.00 -9.16 11.28
C LEU A 134 -10.43 -10.32 12.10
N GLU A 135 -10.60 -10.30 13.42
CA GLU A 135 -10.12 -11.34 14.33
C GLU A 135 -10.82 -12.68 14.05
N GLU A 136 -12.15 -12.68 13.85
CA GLU A 136 -12.90 -13.87 13.48
C GLU A 136 -12.45 -14.44 12.12
N ALA A 137 -12.19 -13.57 11.14
CA ALA A 137 -11.68 -13.96 9.82
C ALA A 137 -10.20 -14.39 9.84
N GLY A 138 -9.48 -14.16 10.93
CA GLY A 138 -8.02 -14.33 11.02
C GLY A 138 -7.31 -13.48 9.97
N ALA A 139 -7.77 -12.25 9.79
CA ALA A 139 -7.31 -11.28 8.79
C ALA A 139 -6.85 -9.98 9.47
N ALA A 140 -6.19 -9.11 8.71
CA ALA A 140 -5.73 -7.83 9.20
C ALA A 140 -5.96 -6.70 8.18
N ILE A 141 -6.16 -5.50 8.67
CA ILE A 141 -6.06 -4.27 7.87
C ILE A 141 -4.61 -3.81 7.86
N ALA A 142 -4.11 -3.50 6.67
CA ALA A 142 -2.81 -2.87 6.42
C ALA A 142 -3.04 -1.43 5.96
N ILE A 143 -2.72 -0.46 6.83
CA ILE A 143 -2.91 0.96 6.57
C ILE A 143 -1.74 1.49 5.77
N GLU A 144 -2.02 2.05 4.60
CA GLU A 144 -1.03 2.77 3.82
C GLU A 144 -0.97 4.24 4.23
N GLY A 145 0.23 4.71 4.54
CA GLY A 145 0.48 6.06 4.98
C GLY A 145 0.57 7.09 3.84
N TRP A 146 -0.31 7.00 2.82
CA TRP A 146 -0.32 7.97 1.72
C TRP A 146 -0.68 9.38 2.21
N PRO A 147 0.24 10.38 2.11
CA PRO A 147 0.06 11.69 2.71
C PRO A 147 -0.70 12.66 1.79
N GLY A 148 -1.97 12.37 1.55
CA GLY A 148 -2.89 13.29 0.90
C GLY A 148 -3.43 14.38 1.83
N PRO A 149 -4.30 15.28 1.34
CA PRO A 149 -4.86 16.36 2.15
C PRO A 149 -5.60 15.83 3.38
N GLY A 150 -5.17 16.23 4.57
CA GLY A 150 -5.78 15.81 5.84
C GLY A 150 -5.45 14.38 6.29
N ALA A 151 -4.64 13.63 5.54
CA ALA A 151 -4.33 12.22 5.83
C ALA A 151 -3.87 12.00 7.27
N LEU A 152 -4.38 10.94 7.87
CA LEU A 152 -3.96 10.40 9.16
C LEU A 152 -3.06 9.18 8.94
N CYS A 153 -2.35 8.74 9.98
CA CYS A 153 -1.50 7.54 9.95
C CYS A 153 -0.41 7.54 8.85
N CYS A 154 -0.05 8.72 8.36
CA CYS A 154 1.07 8.92 7.43
C CYS A 154 2.38 9.33 8.14
N SER A 155 2.37 9.43 9.44
CA SER A 155 3.52 9.76 10.28
C SER A 155 3.57 8.92 11.56
N PRO A 156 4.74 8.76 12.20
CA PRO A 156 4.86 8.05 13.46
C PRO A 156 3.93 8.56 14.58
N GLU A 157 3.66 9.86 14.60
CA GLU A 157 2.81 10.50 15.64
C GLU A 157 1.41 9.89 15.64
N THR A 158 0.71 9.91 14.50
CA THR A 158 -0.67 9.39 14.41
C THR A 158 -0.74 7.87 14.47
N LEU A 159 0.29 7.15 14.01
CA LEU A 159 0.36 5.69 14.15
C LEU A 159 0.53 5.25 15.61
N ARG A 160 1.34 5.97 16.41
CA ARG A 160 1.44 5.69 17.86
C ARG A 160 0.09 5.89 18.55
N ALA A 161 -0.61 6.98 18.24
CA ALA A 161 -1.93 7.25 18.78
C ALA A 161 -2.93 6.16 18.36
N LEU A 162 -2.95 5.76 17.09
CA LEU A 162 -3.81 4.67 16.60
C LEU A 162 -3.57 3.36 17.36
N PHE A 163 -2.33 2.93 17.51
CA PHE A 163 -2.02 1.65 18.17
C PHE A 163 -2.20 1.68 19.69
N LEU A 164 -2.24 2.87 20.27
CA LEU A 164 -2.64 3.05 21.68
C LEU A 164 -4.15 2.86 21.84
N GLU A 165 -4.95 3.46 20.95
CA GLU A 165 -6.42 3.35 20.98
C GLU A 165 -6.93 1.99 20.48
N ILE A 166 -6.27 1.40 19.48
CA ILE A 166 -6.61 0.09 18.91
C ILE A 166 -5.39 -0.84 19.00
N PRO A 167 -5.16 -1.48 20.15
CA PRO A 167 -3.99 -2.34 20.35
C PRO A 167 -4.04 -3.67 19.59
N SER A 168 -5.19 -4.04 19.01
CA SER A 168 -5.37 -5.30 18.27
C SER A 168 -4.33 -5.48 17.18
N GLU A 169 -3.80 -6.69 17.05
CA GLU A 169 -2.88 -7.11 16.00
C GLU A 169 -3.56 -7.19 14.62
N ALA A 170 -4.90 -7.15 14.56
CA ALA A 170 -5.66 -7.10 13.31
C ALA A 170 -5.57 -5.72 12.61
N ILE A 171 -5.02 -4.71 13.28
CA ILE A 171 -4.72 -3.40 12.68
C ILE A 171 -3.20 -3.25 12.58
N GLY A 172 -2.72 -3.02 11.38
CA GLY A 172 -1.29 -2.87 11.10
C GLY A 172 -1.01 -1.93 9.93
N ILE A 173 0.17 -2.03 9.38
CA ILE A 173 0.74 -1.11 8.41
C ILE A 173 0.96 -1.83 7.08
N ASN A 174 0.58 -1.20 5.97
CA ASN A 174 1.21 -1.42 4.68
C ASN A 174 2.46 -0.54 4.63
N PHE A 175 3.63 -1.16 4.71
CA PHE A 175 4.89 -0.43 4.63
C PHE A 175 5.17 -0.05 3.18
N ASP A 176 4.86 1.20 2.86
CA ASP A 176 5.29 1.84 1.62
C ASP A 176 6.33 2.92 1.96
N PRO A 177 7.63 2.65 1.75
CA PRO A 177 8.68 3.60 2.10
C PRO A 177 8.65 4.87 1.25
N SER A 178 8.05 4.84 0.08
CA SER A 178 8.00 6.00 -0.81
C SER A 178 7.25 7.18 -0.18
N HIS A 179 6.20 6.88 0.57
CA HIS A 179 5.42 7.90 1.28
C HIS A 179 6.18 8.52 2.45
N LEU A 180 7.00 7.73 3.14
CA LEU A 180 7.88 8.22 4.20
C LEU A 180 8.99 9.10 3.63
N LEU A 181 9.64 8.65 2.56
CA LEU A 181 10.72 9.39 1.89
C LEU A 181 10.24 10.76 1.39
N ARG A 182 9.05 10.85 0.77
CA ARG A 182 8.51 12.16 0.32
C ARG A 182 8.23 13.11 1.48
N LEU A 183 7.97 12.58 2.67
CA LEU A 183 7.78 13.34 3.92
C LEU A 183 9.11 13.58 4.66
N GLN A 184 10.24 13.13 4.12
CA GLN A 184 11.56 13.18 4.77
C GLN A 184 11.60 12.43 6.11
N ILE A 185 10.78 11.40 6.25
CA ILE A 185 10.82 10.47 7.38
C ILE A 185 11.73 9.30 6.99
N ASP A 186 12.74 9.00 7.80
CA ASP A 186 13.64 7.85 7.53
C ASP A 186 12.86 6.52 7.65
N PRO A 187 12.71 5.75 6.56
CA PRO A 187 11.97 4.49 6.58
C PRO A 187 12.63 3.40 7.43
N ILE A 188 13.94 3.46 7.63
CA ILE A 188 14.64 2.47 8.47
C ILE A 188 14.36 2.75 9.94
N ARG A 189 14.45 4.00 10.37
CA ARG A 189 14.05 4.40 11.72
C ARG A 189 12.57 4.10 11.98
N PHE A 190 11.73 4.27 10.96
CA PHE A 190 10.32 3.90 11.05
C PHE A 190 10.15 2.39 11.32
N LEU A 191 10.89 1.52 10.61
CA LEU A 191 10.85 0.08 10.83
C LEU A 191 11.43 -0.34 12.19
N GLU A 192 12.37 0.41 12.75
CA GLU A 192 12.86 0.14 14.12
C GLU A 192 11.75 0.23 15.17
N GLU A 193 10.74 1.06 14.92
CA GLU A 193 9.61 1.24 15.82
C GLU A 193 8.41 0.35 15.45
N PHE A 194 8.11 0.19 14.15
CA PHE A 194 6.82 -0.35 13.69
C PHE A 194 6.91 -1.67 12.92
N ALA A 195 8.08 -2.28 12.76
CA ALA A 195 8.20 -3.49 11.93
C ALA A 195 7.29 -4.64 12.39
N ASN A 196 7.02 -4.77 13.67
CA ASN A 196 6.11 -5.76 14.25
C ASN A 196 4.63 -5.51 13.87
N ARG A 197 4.28 -4.30 13.45
CA ARG A 197 2.95 -3.90 12.98
C ARG A 197 2.80 -4.01 11.46
N VAL A 198 3.85 -4.32 10.70
CA VAL A 198 3.76 -4.47 9.25
C VAL A 198 2.97 -5.72 8.90
N ARG A 199 1.95 -5.57 8.05
CA ARG A 199 1.09 -6.65 7.55
C ARG A 199 1.22 -6.85 6.05
N HIS A 200 1.66 -5.81 5.34
CA HIS A 200 1.92 -5.83 3.90
C HIS A 200 3.04 -4.85 3.55
N VAL A 201 3.61 -5.00 2.36
CA VAL A 201 4.65 -4.10 1.86
C VAL A 201 4.35 -3.71 0.41
N HIS A 202 4.25 -2.42 0.14
CA HIS A 202 4.33 -1.91 -1.22
C HIS A 202 5.78 -1.57 -1.58
N ALA A 203 6.27 -2.20 -2.62
CA ALA A 203 7.59 -1.96 -3.15
C ALA A 203 7.52 -0.83 -4.18
N LYS A 204 7.69 0.38 -3.68
CA LYS A 204 7.77 1.65 -4.41
C LYS A 204 8.86 2.51 -3.79
N ASP A 205 9.53 3.32 -4.58
CA ASP A 205 10.64 4.16 -4.15
C ASP A 205 10.33 5.64 -4.38
N THR A 206 11.19 6.53 -3.90
CA THR A 206 11.10 7.97 -4.15
C THR A 206 12.47 8.53 -4.47
N GLU A 207 12.55 9.25 -5.56
CA GLU A 207 13.70 10.06 -5.93
C GLU A 207 13.52 11.49 -5.41
N TRP A 208 14.48 11.97 -4.65
CA TRP A 208 14.65 13.37 -4.27
C TRP A 208 15.54 14.08 -5.26
N MET A 209 15.17 15.28 -5.65
CA MET A 209 15.91 16.13 -6.59
C MET A 209 16.40 17.39 -5.88
N PRO A 210 17.65 17.40 -5.35
CA PRO A 210 18.17 18.51 -4.54
C PRO A 210 18.13 19.86 -5.26
N GLU A 211 18.46 19.90 -6.56
CA GLU A 211 18.44 21.14 -7.34
C GLU A 211 17.01 21.70 -7.51
N ARG A 212 16.03 20.81 -7.68
CA ARG A 212 14.63 21.22 -7.75
C ARG A 212 14.09 21.63 -6.37
N ALA A 213 14.57 21.00 -5.30
CA ALA A 213 14.25 21.39 -3.93
C ALA A 213 14.82 22.77 -3.59
N TYR A 214 16.03 23.08 -4.09
CA TYR A 214 16.60 24.42 -3.98
C TYR A 214 15.76 25.47 -4.74
N GLU A 215 15.32 25.14 -5.96
CA GLU A 215 14.58 26.07 -6.82
C GLU A 215 13.15 26.29 -6.34
N PHE A 216 12.44 25.25 -5.90
CA PHE A 216 10.99 25.32 -5.62
C PHE A 216 10.65 25.16 -4.13
N GLY A 217 11.58 24.71 -3.30
CA GLY A 217 11.27 24.29 -1.94
C GLY A 217 10.46 22.97 -1.93
N ILE A 218 9.82 22.72 -0.78
CA ILE A 218 9.08 21.46 -0.56
C ILE A 218 7.59 21.69 -0.24
N ASP A 219 7.22 22.88 0.22
CA ASP A 219 5.86 23.16 0.74
C ASP A 219 4.98 23.89 -0.26
N GLN A 220 5.54 24.85 -0.99
CA GLN A 220 4.77 25.71 -1.89
C GLN A 220 4.80 25.15 -3.31
N PRO A 221 3.69 25.26 -4.06
CA PRO A 221 3.70 24.91 -5.48
C PRO A 221 4.55 25.91 -6.27
N ALA A 222 5.25 25.42 -7.29
CA ALA A 222 5.97 26.29 -8.20
C ALA A 222 5.01 27.15 -9.02
N THR A 223 5.42 28.39 -9.32
CA THR A 223 4.61 29.32 -10.13
C THR A 223 4.73 29.04 -11.64
N PHE A 224 5.90 28.64 -12.12
CA PHE A 224 6.22 28.53 -13.53
C PHE A 224 6.62 27.09 -13.97
N SER A 225 6.46 26.11 -13.11
CA SER A 225 6.80 24.71 -13.39
C SER A 225 5.67 23.78 -12.96
N ALA A 226 5.42 22.73 -13.75
CA ALA A 226 4.49 21.67 -13.36
C ALA A 226 5.19 20.65 -12.43
N PRO A 227 4.44 20.01 -11.51
CA PRO A 227 4.96 18.88 -10.76
C PRO A 227 5.19 17.66 -11.67
N HIS A 228 5.98 16.71 -11.20
CA HIS A 228 6.07 15.38 -11.81
C HIS A 228 4.71 14.68 -11.77
N ARG A 229 4.45 13.83 -12.76
CA ARG A 229 3.17 13.13 -12.90
C ARG A 229 2.83 12.29 -11.65
N PHE A 230 3.80 11.59 -11.10
CA PHE A 230 3.71 10.82 -9.87
C PHE A 230 4.62 11.45 -8.80
N GLY A 231 4.41 12.74 -8.52
CA GLY A 231 5.29 13.43 -7.60
C GLY A 231 4.88 14.85 -7.28
N GLY A 232 5.84 15.58 -6.73
CA GLY A 232 5.80 17.02 -6.48
C GLY A 232 6.74 17.77 -7.41
N HIS A 233 7.17 18.95 -6.99
CA HIS A 233 8.13 19.75 -7.75
C HIS A 233 9.58 19.31 -7.51
N SER A 234 9.89 18.72 -6.36
CA SER A 234 11.23 18.38 -5.90
C SER A 234 11.46 16.88 -5.62
N TRP A 235 10.47 16.06 -5.87
CA TRP A 235 10.51 14.62 -5.68
C TRP A 235 9.56 13.92 -6.66
N ARG A 236 9.78 12.65 -6.93
CA ARG A 236 8.84 11.79 -7.66
C ARG A 236 8.89 10.36 -7.15
N TYR A 237 7.81 9.62 -7.30
CA TYR A 237 7.82 8.18 -7.13
C TYR A 237 8.57 7.51 -8.28
N THR A 238 9.24 6.42 -7.95
CA THR A 238 10.00 5.61 -8.89
C THR A 238 9.84 4.13 -8.57
N ILE A 239 10.28 3.29 -9.48
CA ILE A 239 10.41 1.85 -9.22
C ILE A 239 11.52 1.59 -8.16
N PRO A 240 11.43 0.47 -7.40
CA PRO A 240 12.46 0.06 -6.44
C PRO A 240 13.87 0.06 -7.05
N GLY A 241 14.81 0.71 -6.36
CA GLY A 241 16.20 0.85 -6.79
C GLY A 241 16.51 2.08 -7.64
N HIS A 242 15.50 2.83 -8.08
CA HIS A 242 15.70 4.10 -8.78
C HIS A 242 15.55 5.33 -7.86
N GLY A 243 15.20 5.11 -6.61
CA GLY A 243 15.06 6.16 -5.59
C GLY A 243 16.09 6.03 -4.48
N HIS A 244 15.69 6.49 -3.28
CA HIS A 244 16.58 6.61 -2.12
C HIS A 244 16.33 5.52 -1.06
N MET A 245 15.46 4.54 -1.33
CA MET A 245 15.15 3.50 -0.35
C MET A 245 16.32 2.50 -0.21
N ARG A 246 16.70 2.26 1.04
CA ARG A 246 17.69 1.23 1.41
C ARG A 246 17.01 -0.13 1.54
N TRP A 247 16.64 -0.73 0.40
CA TRP A 247 15.79 -1.92 0.35
C TRP A 247 16.37 -3.11 1.12
N THR A 248 17.63 -3.45 0.91
CA THR A 248 18.27 -4.58 1.62
C THR A 248 18.22 -4.39 3.13
N GLU A 249 18.45 -3.17 3.62
CA GLU A 249 18.39 -2.88 5.06
C GLU A 249 16.96 -2.98 5.60
N ALA A 250 15.96 -2.48 4.86
CA ALA A 250 14.55 -2.61 5.24
C ALA A 250 14.12 -4.08 5.33
N LEU A 251 14.48 -4.89 4.33
CA LEU A 251 14.16 -6.32 4.31
C LEU A 251 14.85 -7.07 5.48
N LEU A 252 16.07 -6.70 5.85
CA LEU A 252 16.74 -7.23 7.05
C LEU A 252 15.97 -6.86 8.33
N ARG A 253 15.49 -5.62 8.47
CA ARG A 253 14.68 -5.19 9.62
C ARG A 253 13.35 -5.95 9.71
N LEU A 254 12.65 -6.08 8.59
CA LEU A 254 11.40 -6.85 8.51
C LEU A 254 11.63 -8.31 8.87
N HIS A 255 12.67 -8.94 8.32
CA HIS A 255 13.03 -10.32 8.62
C HIS A 255 13.36 -10.51 10.11
N ALA A 256 14.16 -9.63 10.68
CA ALA A 256 14.53 -9.66 12.10
C ALA A 256 13.31 -9.47 13.02
N ALA A 257 12.29 -8.71 12.60
CA ALA A 257 11.03 -8.53 13.31
C ALA A 257 10.04 -9.71 13.14
N GLY A 258 10.40 -10.73 12.35
CA GLY A 258 9.54 -11.91 12.11
C GLY A 258 8.47 -11.68 11.05
N TYR A 259 8.57 -10.66 10.21
CA TYR A 259 7.65 -10.45 9.09
C TYR A 259 7.66 -11.68 8.17
N ALA A 260 6.52 -12.25 7.91
CA ALA A 260 6.33 -13.41 7.04
C ALA A 260 5.37 -13.15 5.87
N GLY A 261 5.05 -11.86 5.63
CA GLY A 261 4.14 -11.43 4.59
C GLY A 261 4.80 -11.35 3.20
N ARG A 262 4.26 -10.49 2.37
CA ARG A 262 4.55 -10.37 0.93
C ARG A 262 4.96 -8.97 0.56
N LEU A 263 5.65 -8.83 -0.60
CA LEU A 263 5.95 -7.54 -1.21
C LEU A 263 5.20 -7.43 -2.53
N SER A 264 4.41 -6.39 -2.70
CA SER A 264 3.74 -6.05 -3.96
C SER A 264 4.41 -4.85 -4.61
N ILE A 265 4.90 -5.03 -5.83
CA ILE A 265 5.40 -3.93 -6.65
C ILE A 265 4.21 -3.02 -6.97
N GLU A 266 4.28 -1.76 -6.56
CA GLU A 266 3.32 -0.73 -6.95
C GLU A 266 3.97 0.21 -7.96
N LEU A 267 3.46 0.18 -9.19
CA LEU A 267 4.04 0.96 -10.29
C LEU A 267 3.43 2.36 -10.35
N GLU A 268 4.16 3.32 -9.84
CA GLU A 268 3.92 4.76 -9.99
C GLU A 268 5.23 5.44 -10.40
N ASP A 269 5.59 5.34 -11.67
CA ASP A 269 6.82 5.92 -12.23
C ASP A 269 6.52 6.49 -13.62
N GLU A 270 6.83 7.77 -13.84
CA GLU A 270 6.55 8.45 -15.09
C GLU A 270 7.37 7.92 -16.28
N ASP A 271 8.57 7.37 -16.02
CA ASP A 271 9.44 6.77 -17.03
C ASP A 271 8.92 5.41 -17.52
N PHE A 272 8.05 4.78 -16.75
CA PHE A 272 7.47 3.46 -17.03
C PHE A 272 5.94 3.48 -17.18
N HIS A 273 5.35 4.63 -17.45
CA HIS A 273 3.91 4.80 -17.56
C HIS A 273 3.46 5.04 -19.01
N GLY A 274 2.18 4.71 -19.29
CA GLY A 274 1.48 5.15 -20.51
C GLY A 274 1.43 4.14 -21.64
N SER A 275 2.12 3.01 -21.55
CA SER A 275 1.95 1.88 -22.46
C SER A 275 2.12 0.55 -21.74
N GLU A 276 1.46 -0.49 -22.22
CA GLU A 276 1.60 -1.85 -21.67
C GLU A 276 3.06 -2.28 -21.59
N SER A 277 3.82 -2.12 -22.66
CA SER A 277 5.23 -2.54 -22.71
C SER A 277 6.10 -1.77 -21.73
N SER A 278 5.83 -0.49 -21.50
CA SER A 278 6.56 0.33 -20.54
C SER A 278 6.24 -0.09 -19.10
N GLU A 279 4.94 -0.25 -18.79
CA GLU A 279 4.49 -0.67 -17.46
C GLU A 279 5.00 -2.08 -17.11
N GLN A 280 4.91 -3.02 -18.05
CA GLN A 280 5.47 -4.37 -17.89
C GLN A 280 6.99 -4.33 -17.63
N ARG A 281 7.71 -3.48 -18.36
CA ARG A 281 9.15 -3.29 -18.18
C ARG A 281 9.46 -2.75 -16.77
N GLY A 282 8.75 -1.74 -16.30
CA GLY A 282 8.93 -1.18 -14.95
C GLY A 282 8.73 -2.24 -13.87
N ILE A 283 7.68 -3.05 -13.96
CA ILE A 283 7.41 -4.13 -13.01
C ILE A 283 8.52 -5.21 -13.05
N VAL A 284 8.98 -5.59 -14.25
CA VAL A 284 10.07 -6.58 -14.41
C VAL A 284 11.37 -6.07 -13.81
N LEU A 285 11.74 -4.82 -14.06
CA LEU A 285 12.94 -4.20 -13.47
C LEU A 285 12.85 -4.13 -11.94
N SER A 286 11.68 -3.78 -11.41
CA SER A 286 11.42 -3.78 -9.96
C SER A 286 11.62 -5.16 -9.35
N ARG A 287 11.03 -6.20 -9.98
CA ARG A 287 11.20 -7.59 -9.55
C ARG A 287 12.68 -7.99 -9.55
N ASP A 288 13.39 -7.73 -10.65
CA ASP A 288 14.78 -8.15 -10.81
C ASP A 288 15.70 -7.45 -9.81
N PHE A 289 15.44 -6.19 -9.49
CA PHE A 289 16.14 -5.49 -8.41
C PHE A 289 15.86 -6.14 -7.04
N LEU A 290 14.59 -6.40 -6.72
CA LEU A 290 14.18 -6.98 -5.43
C LEU A 290 14.67 -8.41 -5.23
N LEU A 291 14.87 -9.19 -6.30
CA LEU A 291 15.52 -10.51 -6.26
C LEU A 291 16.97 -10.43 -5.73
N GLY A 292 17.65 -9.29 -5.94
CA GLY A 292 19.01 -9.04 -5.48
C GLY A 292 19.14 -8.51 -4.05
N CYS A 293 18.03 -8.07 -3.48
CA CYS A 293 18.00 -7.45 -2.15
C CYS A 293 17.98 -8.42 -0.98
#